data_60f9b1c3277fe2385e0edb3a77234621
#
_entry.id   60f9b1c3277fe2385e0edb3a77234621
#
_cell.length_a   1.000
_cell.length_b   1.000
_cell.length_c   1.000
_cell.angle_alpha   90.00
_cell.angle_beta   90.00
_cell.angle_gamma   90.00
#
_symmetry.space_group_name_H-M   'P 1'
#
loop_
_entity.id
_entity.type
_entity.pdbx_description
1 polymer ?
#
loop_
_entity_poly.entity_id
_entity_poly.type
_entity_poly.pdbx_seq_one_letter_code
_entity_poly.pdbx_strand_id
1 'polypeptide(L)'
;MVIEVAGKIKHHFRDGAAFVPLAPVKDHQLVVETICYHLGLKSAGNLLESLKLYFEEKSFLLVLDNFEQVIEASAILDDLLFAAPGLKILVTSRERLALSFEQTYTVPTLPDTYPEGPKEEEDFPPAMQLFIQRAKAIQPFFAVDAHNKDIIYRICHRLEGLPLAIELAAGQINLFSPAMLLEKLENSLDVLKANFRDIPDRQKTMRNTIAWSFQLLSAEEQNLLMHMSIFHSGCRLDLSLIHISEPTRPY
;
A
#
# COMPACT_ATOMS: atom_id res chain seq x y z
N MET A 1 3.73 -4.22 6.65
CA MET A 1 4.94 -3.40 6.53
C MET A 1 5.02 -2.34 7.64
N VAL A 2 4.12 -1.34 7.70
CA VAL A 2 4.20 -0.25 8.70
C VAL A 2 4.20 -0.76 10.15
N ILE A 3 3.38 -1.77 10.47
CA ILE A 3 3.33 -2.41 11.78
C ILE A 3 4.68 -3.07 12.14
N GLU A 4 5.33 -3.71 11.17
CA GLU A 4 6.63 -4.35 11.38
C GLU A 4 7.72 -3.30 11.63
N VAL A 5 7.73 -2.22 10.84
CA VAL A 5 8.66 -1.09 11.06
C VAL A 5 8.44 -0.51 12.46
N ALA A 6 7.19 -0.19 12.82
CA ALA A 6 6.85 0.32 14.15
C ALA A 6 7.28 -0.64 15.26
N GLY A 7 7.08 -1.95 15.06
CA GLY A 7 7.53 -2.99 15.98
C GLY A 7 9.04 -2.99 16.22
N LYS A 8 9.83 -2.74 15.16
CA LYS A 8 11.30 -2.67 15.23
C LYS A 8 11.82 -1.41 15.93
N ILE A 9 11.11 -0.27 15.78
CA ILE A 9 11.58 1.02 16.32
C ILE A 9 10.91 1.45 17.62
N LYS A 10 9.83 0.78 18.05
CA LYS A 10 9.08 1.15 19.26
C LYS A 10 9.92 1.30 20.52
N HIS A 11 11.03 0.58 20.62
CA HIS A 11 11.94 0.62 21.78
C HIS A 11 12.70 1.94 21.91
N HIS A 12 12.73 2.78 20.84
CA HIS A 12 13.28 4.13 20.90
C HIS A 12 12.33 5.14 21.57
N PHE A 13 11.06 4.74 21.79
CA PHE A 13 10.03 5.59 22.37
C PHE A 13 9.70 5.12 23.78
N ARG A 14 10.15 5.90 24.78
CA ARG A 14 10.04 5.54 26.21
C ARG A 14 8.60 5.24 26.63
N ASP A 15 7.65 6.02 26.11
CA ASP A 15 6.24 5.97 26.53
C ASP A 15 5.40 5.11 25.59
N GLY A 16 6.04 4.45 24.59
CA GLY A 16 5.43 3.43 23.77
C GLY A 16 5.05 3.86 22.36
N ALA A 17 4.21 3.02 21.73
CA ALA A 17 3.70 3.24 20.39
C ALA A 17 2.24 2.79 20.29
N ALA A 18 1.44 3.46 19.45
CA ALA A 18 0.07 3.06 19.13
C ALA A 18 -0.13 2.99 17.63
N PHE A 19 -0.91 2.00 17.19
CA PHE A 19 -1.36 1.83 15.82
C PHE A 19 -2.84 2.15 15.71
N VAL A 20 -3.20 3.04 14.79
CA VAL A 20 -4.56 3.51 14.56
C VAL A 20 -4.94 3.29 13.10
N PRO A 21 -5.79 2.30 12.78
CA PRO A 21 -6.29 2.07 11.43
C PRO A 21 -7.39 3.08 11.10
N LEU A 22 -7.18 3.89 10.07
CA LEU A 22 -8.15 4.89 9.60
C LEU A 22 -8.98 4.41 8.40
N ALA A 23 -8.72 3.21 7.89
CA ALA A 23 -9.46 2.64 6.76
C ALA A 23 -11.00 2.63 6.92
N PRO A 24 -11.59 2.44 8.13
CA PRO A 24 -13.03 2.52 8.33
C PRO A 24 -13.58 3.95 8.48
N VAL A 25 -12.69 4.93 8.72
CA VAL A 25 -13.08 6.32 9.00
C VAL A 25 -13.28 7.06 7.70
N LYS A 26 -14.50 7.54 7.46
CA LYS A 26 -14.86 8.29 6.24
C LYS A 26 -14.97 9.79 6.49
N ASP A 27 -15.13 10.20 7.74
CA ASP A 27 -15.28 11.59 8.14
C ASP A 27 -14.01 12.03 8.87
N HIS A 28 -13.31 13.02 8.32
CA HIS A 28 -12.09 13.57 8.89
C HIS A 28 -12.29 14.11 10.34
N GLN A 29 -13.51 14.52 10.69
CA GLN A 29 -13.83 15.00 12.05
C GLN A 29 -13.73 13.89 13.11
N LEU A 30 -13.87 12.62 12.70
CA LEU A 30 -13.78 11.46 13.60
C LEU A 30 -12.35 10.99 13.86
N VAL A 31 -11.34 11.58 13.21
CA VAL A 31 -9.93 11.16 13.36
C VAL A 31 -9.46 11.30 14.81
N VAL A 32 -9.73 12.43 15.45
CA VAL A 32 -9.34 12.71 16.85
C VAL A 32 -9.98 11.70 17.79
N GLU A 33 -11.28 11.44 17.62
CA GLU A 33 -12.02 10.45 18.41
C GLU A 33 -11.46 9.05 18.24
N THR A 34 -11.14 8.66 16.99
CA THR A 34 -10.55 7.38 16.66
C THR A 34 -9.18 7.20 17.32
N ILE A 35 -8.32 8.24 17.31
CA ILE A 35 -7.03 8.22 17.99
C ILE A 35 -7.25 8.05 19.51
N CYS A 36 -8.14 8.86 20.11
CA CYS A 36 -8.47 8.75 21.54
C CYS A 36 -8.94 7.34 21.90
N TYR A 37 -9.82 6.76 21.09
CA TYR A 37 -10.33 5.40 21.32
C TYR A 37 -9.20 4.37 21.37
N HIS A 38 -8.27 4.40 20.41
CA HIS A 38 -7.15 3.46 20.35
C HIS A 38 -6.12 3.67 21.48
N LEU A 39 -6.03 4.88 22.01
CA LEU A 39 -5.21 5.19 23.19
C LEU A 39 -5.90 4.90 24.51
N GLY A 40 -7.18 4.50 24.50
CA GLY A 40 -7.98 4.27 25.71
C GLY A 40 -8.32 5.55 26.49
N LEU A 41 -8.26 6.71 25.81
CA LEU A 41 -8.56 8.00 26.44
C LEU A 41 -10.07 8.21 26.48
N LYS A 42 -10.57 8.51 27.69
CA LYS A 42 -11.96 8.93 27.92
C LYS A 42 -11.94 10.41 28.28
N SER A 43 -12.49 11.26 27.44
CA SER A 43 -12.63 12.68 27.70
C SER A 43 -14.09 13.09 27.57
N ALA A 44 -14.55 13.91 28.52
CA ALA A 44 -15.88 14.53 28.48
C ALA A 44 -15.87 15.94 27.87
N GLY A 45 -14.73 16.38 27.31
CA GLY A 45 -14.50 17.73 26.77
C GLY A 45 -13.87 17.73 25.38
N ASN A 46 -13.01 18.72 25.13
CA ASN A 46 -12.29 18.83 23.86
C ASN A 46 -11.27 17.71 23.71
N LEU A 47 -11.54 16.75 22.80
CA LEU A 47 -10.70 15.58 22.55
C LEU A 47 -9.30 15.95 22.01
N LEU A 48 -9.20 16.99 21.18
CA LEU A 48 -7.91 17.43 20.64
C LEU A 48 -7.01 17.98 21.75
N GLU A 49 -7.56 18.79 22.66
CA GLU A 49 -6.79 19.29 23.80
C GLU A 49 -6.40 18.14 24.75
N SER A 50 -7.25 17.14 24.89
CA SER A 50 -6.92 15.94 25.68
C SER A 50 -5.77 15.15 25.05
N LEU A 51 -5.70 15.05 23.71
CA LEU A 51 -4.59 14.43 23.01
C LEU A 51 -3.29 15.23 23.14
N LYS A 52 -3.34 16.56 23.02
CA LYS A 52 -2.18 17.43 23.21
C LYS A 52 -1.59 17.24 24.61
N LEU A 53 -2.40 17.32 25.65
CA LEU A 53 -1.98 17.09 27.03
C LEU A 53 -1.45 15.65 27.25
N TYR A 54 -2.07 14.66 26.61
CA TYR A 54 -1.62 13.27 26.72
C TYR A 54 -0.21 13.08 26.16
N PHE A 55 0.15 13.76 25.07
CA PHE A 55 1.44 13.60 24.40
C PHE A 55 2.50 14.62 24.86
N GLU A 56 2.15 15.70 25.53
CA GLU A 56 3.01 16.87 25.81
C GLU A 56 4.40 16.51 26.32
N GLU A 57 4.50 15.58 27.30
CA GLU A 57 5.77 15.17 27.89
C GLU A 57 6.23 13.78 27.45
N LYS A 58 5.53 13.16 26.48
CA LYS A 58 5.79 11.76 26.09
C LYS A 58 6.73 11.67 24.89
N SER A 59 7.63 10.70 24.97
CA SER A 59 8.37 10.18 23.83
C SER A 59 7.56 9.01 23.23
N PHE A 60 6.76 9.29 22.20
CA PHE A 60 5.74 8.36 21.72
C PHE A 60 5.74 8.24 20.18
N LEU A 61 5.44 7.05 19.67
CA LEU A 61 5.24 6.80 18.24
C LEU A 61 3.75 6.57 17.95
N LEU A 62 3.12 7.49 17.24
CA LEU A 62 1.77 7.33 16.72
C LEU A 62 1.82 6.87 15.26
N VAL A 63 1.22 5.72 14.96
CA VAL A 63 1.15 5.17 13.61
C VAL A 63 -0.28 5.27 13.10
N LEU A 64 -0.48 6.02 12.02
CA LEU A 64 -1.78 6.26 11.38
C LEU A 64 -1.79 5.56 10.02
N ASP A 65 -2.68 4.59 9.82
CA ASP A 65 -2.72 3.79 8.61
C ASP A 65 -3.93 4.13 7.72
N ASN A 66 -3.73 4.27 6.41
CA ASN A 66 -4.72 4.69 5.42
C ASN A 66 -5.23 6.13 5.61
N PHE A 67 -4.33 7.08 5.78
CA PHE A 67 -4.69 8.50 6.03
C PHE A 67 -5.31 9.19 4.80
N GLU A 68 -5.11 8.66 3.60
CA GLU A 68 -5.69 9.18 2.35
C GLU A 68 -7.20 9.37 2.36
N GLN A 69 -7.91 8.68 3.25
CA GLN A 69 -9.37 8.79 3.37
C GLN A 69 -9.83 10.01 4.17
N VAL A 70 -8.93 10.57 4.95
CA VAL A 70 -9.18 11.66 5.89
C VAL A 70 -8.13 12.76 5.78
N ILE A 71 -7.63 12.99 4.58
CA ILE A 71 -6.52 13.91 4.31
C ILE A 71 -6.77 15.32 4.84
N GLU A 72 -8.04 15.75 4.89
CA GLU A 72 -8.47 17.03 5.44
C GLU A 72 -8.15 17.17 6.94
N ALA A 73 -7.94 16.05 7.65
CA ALA A 73 -7.52 16.06 9.04
C ALA A 73 -6.01 16.34 9.23
N SER A 74 -5.24 16.56 8.17
CA SER A 74 -3.79 16.74 8.26
C SER A 74 -3.37 17.90 9.17
N ALA A 75 -4.17 18.97 9.24
CA ALA A 75 -3.91 20.10 10.15
C ALA A 75 -3.89 19.69 11.65
N ILE A 76 -4.62 18.62 12.03
CA ILE A 76 -4.61 18.08 13.39
C ILE A 76 -3.22 17.53 13.76
N LEU A 77 -2.51 16.96 12.79
CA LEU A 77 -1.17 16.41 13.01
C LEU A 77 -0.15 17.52 13.29
N ASP A 78 -0.31 18.67 12.62
CA ASP A 78 0.50 19.87 12.87
C ASP A 78 0.31 20.34 14.32
N ASP A 79 -0.93 20.49 14.72
CA ASP A 79 -1.28 20.91 16.09
C ASP A 79 -0.69 19.96 17.16
N LEU A 80 -0.77 18.65 16.94
CA LEU A 80 -0.23 17.65 17.86
C LEU A 80 1.30 17.69 17.93
N LEU A 81 1.99 17.80 16.78
CA LEU A 81 3.44 17.85 16.73
C LEU A 81 3.99 19.14 17.32
N PHE A 82 3.27 20.27 17.18
CA PHE A 82 3.64 21.52 17.81
C PHE A 82 3.52 21.46 19.34
N ALA A 83 2.46 20.84 19.85
CA ALA A 83 2.20 20.71 21.29
C ALA A 83 3.10 19.65 21.97
N ALA A 84 3.59 18.66 21.23
CA ALA A 84 4.29 17.50 21.78
C ALA A 84 5.61 17.21 21.05
N PRO A 85 6.74 17.85 21.45
CA PRO A 85 8.04 17.70 20.76
C PRO A 85 8.59 16.25 20.75
N GLY A 86 8.19 15.44 21.74
CA GLY A 86 8.58 14.03 21.85
C GLY A 86 7.74 13.07 21.04
N LEU A 87 6.64 13.56 20.42
CA LEU A 87 5.77 12.76 19.54
C LEU A 87 6.42 12.60 18.16
N LYS A 88 6.39 11.38 17.64
CA LYS A 88 6.67 11.09 16.23
C LYS A 88 5.45 10.43 15.62
N ILE A 89 5.08 10.89 14.42
CA ILE A 89 3.91 10.35 13.70
C ILE A 89 4.42 9.68 12.44
N LEU A 90 4.04 8.40 12.27
CA LEU A 90 4.29 7.63 11.06
C LEU A 90 2.97 7.41 10.34
N VAL A 91 2.85 7.93 9.13
CA VAL A 91 1.61 7.88 8.36
C VAL A 91 1.80 7.00 7.13
N THR A 92 0.84 6.15 6.83
CA THR A 92 0.70 5.58 5.49
C THR A 92 -0.40 6.30 4.74
N SER A 93 -0.08 6.73 3.53
CA SER A 93 -1.02 7.40 2.64
C SER A 93 -0.61 7.18 1.19
N ARG A 94 -1.54 7.29 0.25
CA ARG A 94 -1.26 7.25 -1.19
C ARG A 94 -0.85 8.60 -1.74
N GLU A 95 -1.20 9.65 -1.05
CA GLU A 95 -0.87 11.03 -1.39
C GLU A 95 -0.16 11.72 -0.22
N ARG A 96 0.52 12.82 -0.53
CA ARG A 96 1.22 13.61 0.45
C ARG A 96 0.22 14.40 1.30
N LEU A 97 0.54 14.57 2.59
CA LEU A 97 -0.28 15.38 3.50
C LEU A 97 -0.09 16.88 3.27
N ALA A 98 0.95 17.26 2.51
CA ALA A 98 1.34 18.64 2.21
C ALA A 98 1.67 19.50 3.45
N LEU A 99 2.18 18.87 4.52
CA LEU A 99 2.65 19.57 5.72
C LEU A 99 4.11 19.99 5.55
N SER A 100 4.47 21.16 6.08
CA SER A 100 5.79 21.78 5.86
C SER A 100 6.98 20.98 6.41
N PHE A 101 6.77 20.17 7.44
CA PHE A 101 7.78 19.28 8.07
C PHE A 101 7.60 17.81 7.68
N GLU A 102 6.72 17.51 6.73
CA GLU A 102 6.52 16.16 6.23
C GLU A 102 7.79 15.63 5.56
N GLN A 103 8.20 14.43 5.95
CA GLN A 103 9.23 13.66 5.26
C GLN A 103 8.57 12.49 4.55
N THR A 104 8.54 12.57 3.23
CA THR A 104 7.91 11.54 2.39
C THR A 104 8.91 10.45 2.05
N TYR A 105 8.52 9.20 2.29
CA TYR A 105 9.23 8.02 1.82
C TYR A 105 8.35 7.24 0.84
N THR A 106 8.76 7.21 -0.41
CA THR A 106 8.08 6.40 -1.43
C THR A 106 8.49 4.94 -1.26
N VAL A 107 7.52 4.06 -0.95
CA VAL A 107 7.76 2.63 -0.84
C VAL A 107 7.89 2.03 -2.22
N PRO A 108 9.08 1.52 -2.63
CA PRO A 108 9.24 0.89 -3.93
C PRO A 108 8.53 -0.48 -3.98
N THR A 109 8.29 -0.97 -5.19
CA THR A 109 7.91 -2.37 -5.41
C THR A 109 9.08 -3.29 -5.04
N LEU A 110 8.81 -4.57 -4.88
CA LEU A 110 9.88 -5.54 -4.62
C LEU A 110 10.77 -5.64 -5.87
N PRO A 111 12.11 -5.63 -5.69
CA PRO A 111 13.02 -5.91 -6.79
C PRO A 111 12.69 -7.27 -7.43
N ASP A 112 12.50 -7.26 -8.73
CA ASP A 112 12.22 -8.44 -9.55
C ASP A 112 13.43 -8.89 -10.37
N THR A 113 14.52 -8.10 -10.35
CA THR A 113 15.79 -8.40 -11.00
C THR A 113 16.78 -9.04 -10.02
N TYR A 114 17.65 -9.89 -10.55
CA TYR A 114 18.72 -10.45 -9.76
C TYR A 114 19.70 -9.37 -9.31
N PRO A 115 20.16 -9.41 -8.04
CA PRO A 115 21.20 -8.50 -7.58
C PRO A 115 22.49 -8.65 -8.40
N GLU A 116 23.23 -7.54 -8.57
CA GLU A 116 24.53 -7.58 -9.20
C GLU A 116 25.54 -8.25 -8.23
N GLY A 117 26.27 -9.26 -8.71
CA GLY A 117 27.30 -9.95 -7.92
C GLY A 117 27.39 -11.46 -8.16
N PRO A 118 28.29 -12.16 -7.49
CA PRO A 118 28.37 -13.63 -7.56
C PRO A 118 27.06 -14.24 -7.05
N LYS A 119 26.41 -15.03 -7.90
CA LYS A 119 25.10 -15.64 -7.65
C LYS A 119 25.33 -16.98 -6.98
N GLU A 120 24.79 -17.16 -5.77
CA GLU A 120 24.49 -18.49 -5.25
C GLU A 120 23.26 -19.05 -6.01
N GLU A 121 23.18 -20.35 -6.21
CA GLU A 121 22.09 -20.97 -6.98
C GLU A 121 20.69 -20.69 -6.44
N GLU A 122 20.60 -20.28 -5.16
CA GLU A 122 19.37 -19.98 -4.42
C GLU A 122 19.14 -18.47 -4.18
N ASP A 123 19.95 -17.59 -4.74
CA ASP A 123 19.77 -16.13 -4.54
C ASP A 123 18.71 -15.57 -5.46
N PHE A 124 17.45 -15.80 -5.09
CA PHE A 124 16.30 -15.30 -5.84
C PHE A 124 16.01 -13.83 -5.54
N PRO A 125 15.56 -13.04 -6.54
CA PRO A 125 15.05 -11.70 -6.33
C PRO A 125 13.94 -11.66 -5.25
N PRO A 126 13.83 -10.57 -4.44
CA PRO A 126 12.81 -10.45 -3.40
C PRO A 126 11.38 -10.73 -3.86
N ALA A 127 11.01 -10.34 -5.09
CA ALA A 127 9.72 -10.66 -5.68
C ALA A 127 9.51 -12.17 -5.85
N MET A 128 10.53 -12.91 -6.31
CA MET A 128 10.49 -14.36 -6.42
C MET A 128 10.47 -15.03 -5.04
N GLN A 129 11.23 -14.53 -4.07
CA GLN A 129 11.23 -15.05 -2.71
C GLN A 129 9.83 -14.98 -2.10
N LEU A 130 9.12 -13.85 -2.27
CA LEU A 130 7.74 -13.70 -1.83
C LEU A 130 6.81 -14.72 -2.52
N PHE A 131 6.92 -14.87 -3.85
CA PHE A 131 6.13 -15.85 -4.59
C PHE A 131 6.35 -17.28 -4.06
N ILE A 132 7.60 -17.68 -3.92
CA ILE A 132 7.99 -19.00 -3.43
C ILE A 132 7.47 -19.25 -2.01
N GLN A 133 7.64 -18.27 -1.12
CA GLN A 133 7.15 -18.36 0.25
C GLN A 133 5.63 -18.58 0.30
N ARG A 134 4.86 -17.80 -0.49
CA ARG A 134 3.41 -17.91 -0.55
C ARG A 134 2.94 -19.18 -1.24
N ALA A 135 3.62 -19.61 -2.29
CA ALA A 135 3.34 -20.89 -2.97
C ALA A 135 3.55 -22.09 -2.02
N LYS A 136 4.65 -22.09 -1.25
CA LYS A 136 4.93 -23.14 -0.24
C LYS A 136 3.90 -23.16 0.90
N ALA A 137 3.36 -22.01 1.29
CA ALA A 137 2.32 -21.94 2.31
C ALA A 137 1.00 -22.63 1.86
N ILE A 138 0.75 -22.69 0.55
CA ILE A 138 -0.43 -23.33 -0.04
C ILE A 138 -0.14 -24.76 -0.47
N GLN A 139 1.02 -24.98 -1.09
CA GLN A 139 1.51 -26.28 -1.55
C GLN A 139 2.87 -26.57 -0.90
N PRO A 140 2.91 -27.27 0.24
CA PRO A 140 4.14 -27.45 1.04
C PRO A 140 5.31 -28.09 0.27
N PHE A 141 5.03 -28.88 -0.76
CA PHE A 141 6.04 -29.53 -1.62
C PHE A 141 6.40 -28.70 -2.87
N PHE A 142 5.93 -27.46 -2.97
CA PHE A 142 6.33 -26.58 -4.05
C PHE A 142 7.83 -26.32 -4.02
N ALA A 143 8.51 -26.68 -5.12
CA ALA A 143 9.94 -26.46 -5.27
C ALA A 143 10.23 -25.67 -6.56
N VAL A 144 11.27 -24.86 -6.51
CA VAL A 144 11.81 -24.22 -7.71
C VAL A 144 12.84 -25.15 -8.32
N ASP A 145 12.71 -25.39 -9.62
CA ASP A 145 13.61 -26.21 -10.41
C ASP A 145 14.00 -25.51 -11.72
N ALA A 146 14.85 -26.14 -12.52
CA ALA A 146 15.30 -25.58 -13.79
C ALA A 146 14.16 -25.34 -14.79
N HIS A 147 13.02 -26.04 -14.66
CA HIS A 147 11.88 -25.93 -15.59
C HIS A 147 10.95 -24.78 -15.24
N ASN A 148 10.81 -24.44 -13.94
CA ASN A 148 9.87 -23.42 -13.50
C ASN A 148 10.51 -22.10 -13.04
N LYS A 149 11.83 -22.07 -12.82
CA LYS A 149 12.56 -20.88 -12.34
C LYS A 149 12.33 -19.65 -13.22
N ASP A 150 12.55 -19.79 -14.54
CA ASP A 150 12.39 -18.68 -15.48
C ASP A 150 10.91 -18.27 -15.63
N ILE A 151 10.01 -19.21 -15.50
CA ILE A 151 8.56 -18.94 -15.56
C ILE A 151 8.14 -18.11 -14.34
N ILE A 152 8.58 -18.48 -13.15
CA ILE A 152 8.29 -17.73 -11.91
C ILE A 152 8.90 -16.33 -11.99
N TYR A 153 10.11 -16.21 -12.50
CA TYR A 153 10.73 -14.90 -12.76
C TYR A 153 9.85 -14.03 -13.66
N ARG A 154 9.40 -14.57 -14.81
CA ARG A 154 8.52 -13.86 -15.75
C ARG A 154 7.18 -13.49 -15.12
N ILE A 155 6.61 -14.33 -14.26
CA ILE A 155 5.40 -14.00 -13.50
C ILE A 155 5.66 -12.77 -12.62
N CYS A 156 6.71 -12.77 -11.80
CA CYS A 156 7.04 -11.66 -10.91
C CYS A 156 7.35 -10.37 -11.68
N HIS A 157 8.05 -10.47 -12.80
CA HIS A 157 8.34 -9.34 -13.70
C HIS A 157 7.05 -8.79 -14.33
N ARG A 158 6.16 -9.65 -14.82
CA ARG A 158 4.84 -9.23 -15.35
C ARG A 158 3.98 -8.51 -14.31
N LEU A 159 4.16 -8.84 -13.04
CA LEU A 159 3.47 -8.23 -11.90
C LEU A 159 4.23 -7.02 -11.32
N GLU A 160 5.31 -6.59 -11.99
CA GLU A 160 6.10 -5.37 -11.65
C GLU A 160 6.57 -5.35 -10.18
N GLY A 161 6.80 -6.51 -9.58
CA GLY A 161 7.20 -6.63 -8.17
C GLY A 161 6.13 -6.17 -7.17
N LEU A 162 4.88 -5.99 -7.57
CA LEU A 162 3.78 -5.58 -6.68
C LEU A 162 3.43 -6.70 -5.68
N PRO A 163 3.66 -6.52 -4.36
CA PRO A 163 3.52 -7.59 -3.38
C PRO A 163 2.15 -8.26 -3.39
N LEU A 164 1.07 -7.47 -3.41
CA LEU A 164 -0.29 -8.03 -3.41
C LEU A 164 -0.56 -8.86 -4.67
N ALA A 165 -0.12 -8.39 -5.84
CA ALA A 165 -0.31 -9.11 -7.10
C ALA A 165 0.46 -10.45 -7.08
N ILE A 166 1.68 -10.46 -6.53
CA ILE A 166 2.51 -11.66 -6.35
C ILE A 166 1.84 -12.65 -5.39
N GLU A 167 1.31 -12.18 -4.26
CA GLU A 167 0.60 -13.03 -3.29
C GLU A 167 -0.66 -13.65 -3.90
N LEU A 168 -1.43 -12.87 -4.65
CA LEU A 168 -2.63 -13.36 -5.34
C LEU A 168 -2.27 -14.39 -6.42
N ALA A 169 -1.19 -14.16 -7.17
CA ALA A 169 -0.70 -15.10 -8.19
C ALA A 169 -0.20 -16.41 -7.57
N ALA A 170 0.64 -16.32 -6.53
CA ALA A 170 1.09 -17.49 -5.79
C ALA A 170 -0.06 -18.27 -5.16
N GLY A 171 -1.15 -17.58 -4.80
CA GLY A 171 -2.40 -18.18 -4.32
C GLY A 171 -3.08 -19.10 -5.31
N GLN A 172 -2.78 -19.00 -6.60
CA GLN A 172 -3.38 -19.82 -7.66
C GLN A 172 -2.57 -21.09 -7.98
N ILE A 173 -1.43 -21.31 -7.32
CA ILE A 173 -0.51 -22.40 -7.68
C ILE A 173 -1.11 -23.81 -7.43
N ASN A 174 -2.13 -23.90 -6.59
CA ASN A 174 -2.86 -25.14 -6.37
C ASN A 174 -3.85 -25.48 -7.51
N LEU A 175 -4.21 -24.48 -8.34
CA LEU A 175 -5.15 -24.65 -9.47
C LEU A 175 -4.44 -24.66 -10.81
N PHE A 176 -3.31 -23.95 -10.93
CA PHE A 176 -2.57 -23.77 -12.18
C PHE A 176 -1.09 -24.05 -11.96
N SER A 177 -0.47 -24.76 -12.91
CA SER A 177 1.00 -24.80 -12.96
C SER A 177 1.56 -23.40 -13.23
N PRO A 178 2.84 -23.12 -12.89
CA PRO A 178 3.45 -21.83 -13.19
C PRO A 178 3.31 -21.42 -14.67
N ALA A 179 3.46 -22.35 -15.60
CA ALA A 179 3.33 -22.08 -17.04
C ALA A 179 1.91 -21.65 -17.42
N MET A 180 0.88 -22.37 -16.94
CA MET A 180 -0.53 -22.00 -17.17
C MET A 180 -0.89 -20.67 -16.50
N LEU A 181 -0.31 -20.40 -15.34
CA LEU A 181 -0.52 -19.13 -14.63
C LEU A 181 0.04 -17.96 -15.42
N LEU A 182 1.25 -18.09 -15.96
CA LEU A 182 1.88 -17.07 -16.81
C LEU A 182 1.03 -16.79 -18.07
N GLU A 183 0.60 -17.82 -18.78
CA GLU A 183 -0.28 -17.70 -19.96
C GLU A 183 -1.57 -16.94 -19.64
N LYS A 184 -2.19 -17.25 -18.49
CA LYS A 184 -3.41 -16.54 -18.05
C LYS A 184 -3.15 -15.09 -17.71
N LEU A 185 -2.02 -14.78 -17.07
CA LEU A 185 -1.63 -13.41 -16.73
C LEU A 185 -1.29 -12.55 -17.95
N GLU A 186 -0.82 -13.14 -19.03
CA GLU A 186 -0.60 -12.46 -20.32
C GLU A 186 -1.92 -11.95 -20.91
N ASN A 187 -3.02 -12.68 -20.68
CA ASN A 187 -4.33 -12.37 -21.24
C ASN A 187 -5.24 -11.56 -20.30
N SER A 188 -5.15 -11.74 -18.98
CA SER A 188 -6.02 -11.04 -18.01
C SER A 188 -5.48 -11.09 -16.58
N LEU A 189 -5.69 -10.00 -15.85
CA LEU A 189 -5.48 -9.94 -14.40
C LEU A 189 -6.60 -10.59 -13.58
N ASP A 190 -7.67 -11.09 -14.21
CA ASP A 190 -8.82 -11.69 -13.51
C ASP A 190 -8.47 -13.00 -12.80
N VAL A 191 -7.34 -13.61 -13.15
CA VAL A 191 -6.80 -14.78 -12.45
C VAL A 191 -6.32 -14.43 -11.03
N LEU A 192 -5.99 -13.16 -10.77
CA LEU A 192 -5.47 -12.69 -9.49
C LEU A 192 -6.61 -12.56 -8.46
N LYS A 193 -6.95 -13.66 -7.83
CA LYS A 193 -8.02 -13.79 -6.81
C LYS A 193 -7.47 -14.45 -5.56
N ALA A 194 -7.86 -13.92 -4.39
CA ALA A 194 -7.56 -14.57 -3.12
C ALA A 194 -8.57 -15.67 -2.80
N ASN A 195 -8.08 -16.79 -2.34
CA ASN A 195 -8.91 -17.90 -1.84
C ASN A 195 -9.11 -17.84 -0.32
N PHE A 196 -8.62 -16.76 0.35
CA PHE A 196 -8.69 -16.57 1.79
C PHE A 196 -9.93 -15.76 2.21
N ARG A 197 -10.54 -16.13 3.34
CA ARG A 197 -11.78 -15.50 3.84
C ARG A 197 -11.52 -14.32 4.77
N ASP A 198 -10.34 -14.24 5.35
CA ASP A 198 -9.88 -13.26 6.35
C ASP A 198 -9.28 -11.98 5.74
N ILE A 199 -9.23 -11.91 4.40
CA ILE A 199 -8.71 -10.74 3.68
C ILE A 199 -9.87 -9.77 3.38
N PRO A 200 -9.68 -8.44 3.57
CA PRO A 200 -10.66 -7.42 3.18
C PRO A 200 -11.07 -7.55 1.70
N ASP A 201 -12.35 -7.32 1.41
CA ASP A 201 -12.90 -7.48 0.04
C ASP A 201 -12.12 -6.69 -1.01
N ARG A 202 -11.62 -5.51 -0.66
CA ARG A 202 -10.77 -4.66 -1.52
C ARG A 202 -9.45 -5.33 -1.95
N GLN A 203 -8.95 -6.31 -1.20
CA GLN A 203 -7.70 -7.03 -1.47
C GLN A 203 -7.92 -8.45 -2.00
N LYS A 204 -9.18 -8.89 -2.11
CA LYS A 204 -9.51 -10.25 -2.59
C LYS A 204 -9.22 -10.45 -4.07
N THR A 205 -9.22 -9.40 -4.86
CA THR A 205 -8.83 -9.46 -6.27
C THR A 205 -8.03 -8.22 -6.64
N MET A 206 -7.15 -8.34 -7.63
CA MET A 206 -6.44 -7.18 -8.17
C MET A 206 -7.43 -6.15 -8.75
N ARG A 207 -8.48 -6.60 -9.39
CA ARG A 207 -9.57 -5.75 -9.89
C ARG A 207 -10.25 -4.95 -8.77
N ASN A 208 -10.55 -5.57 -7.62
CA ASN A 208 -11.16 -4.86 -6.48
C ASN A 208 -10.21 -3.82 -5.89
N THR A 209 -8.91 -4.13 -5.81
CA THR A 209 -7.89 -3.18 -5.33
C THR A 209 -7.81 -1.95 -6.22
N ILE A 210 -7.80 -2.16 -7.55
CA ILE A 210 -7.78 -1.08 -8.54
C ILE A 210 -9.10 -0.29 -8.47
N ALA A 211 -10.26 -0.97 -8.47
CA ALA A 211 -11.57 -0.34 -8.41
C ALA A 211 -11.74 0.53 -7.15
N TRP A 212 -11.28 0.03 -6.00
CA TRP A 212 -11.31 0.81 -4.77
C TRP A 212 -10.42 2.06 -4.85
N SER A 213 -9.24 1.94 -5.46
CA SER A 213 -8.35 3.09 -5.69
C SER A 213 -8.97 4.12 -6.64
N PHE A 214 -9.63 3.63 -7.70
CA PHE A 214 -10.32 4.47 -8.68
C PHE A 214 -11.49 5.24 -8.05
N GLN A 215 -12.23 4.62 -7.12
CA GLN A 215 -13.36 5.27 -6.42
C GLN A 215 -12.95 6.40 -5.47
N LEU A 216 -11.68 6.45 -5.05
CA LEU A 216 -11.16 7.54 -4.21
C LEU A 216 -10.81 8.80 -5.01
N LEU A 217 -10.71 8.69 -6.33
CA LEU A 217 -10.42 9.81 -7.22
C LEU A 217 -11.68 10.65 -7.46
N SER A 218 -11.49 11.96 -7.64
CA SER A 218 -12.55 12.85 -8.12
C SER A 218 -13.01 12.46 -9.54
N ALA A 219 -14.17 12.95 -9.98
CA ALA A 219 -14.68 12.67 -11.32
C ALA A 219 -13.71 13.11 -12.43
N GLU A 220 -13.01 14.23 -12.23
CA GLU A 220 -12.01 14.75 -13.17
C GLU A 220 -10.78 13.86 -13.25
N GLU A 221 -10.26 13.41 -12.10
CA GLU A 221 -9.13 12.50 -12.02
C GLU A 221 -9.48 11.12 -12.59
N GLN A 222 -10.69 10.61 -12.37
CA GLN A 222 -11.18 9.38 -12.99
C GLN A 222 -11.18 9.48 -14.51
N ASN A 223 -11.70 10.59 -15.05
CA ASN A 223 -11.68 10.85 -16.48
C ASN A 223 -10.27 10.92 -17.03
N LEU A 224 -9.37 11.63 -16.34
CA LEU A 224 -7.97 11.71 -16.72
C LEU A 224 -7.32 10.32 -16.75
N LEU A 225 -7.51 9.54 -15.70
CA LEU A 225 -6.95 8.18 -15.62
C LEU A 225 -7.50 7.27 -16.74
N MET A 226 -8.79 7.37 -17.08
CA MET A 226 -9.37 6.63 -18.19
C MET A 226 -8.72 7.01 -19.54
N HIS A 227 -8.48 8.30 -19.80
CA HIS A 227 -7.78 8.73 -21.02
C HIS A 227 -6.32 8.28 -21.03
N MET A 228 -5.63 8.36 -19.87
CA MET A 228 -4.24 7.91 -19.75
C MET A 228 -4.08 6.39 -19.92
N SER A 229 -5.11 5.60 -19.67
CA SER A 229 -5.07 4.14 -19.78
C SER A 229 -4.83 3.63 -21.23
N ILE A 230 -4.98 4.49 -22.22
CA ILE A 230 -4.68 4.18 -23.64
C ILE A 230 -3.16 4.06 -23.87
N PHE A 231 -2.34 4.73 -23.05
CA PHE A 231 -0.90 4.73 -23.21
C PHE A 231 -0.27 3.52 -22.50
N HIS A 232 0.46 2.73 -23.25
CA HIS A 232 1.25 1.64 -22.67
C HIS A 232 2.53 2.21 -22.04
N SER A 233 2.81 1.86 -20.79
CA SER A 233 3.99 2.34 -20.02
C SER A 233 3.97 3.82 -19.61
N GLY A 234 2.79 4.47 -19.61
CA GLY A 234 2.62 5.86 -19.20
C GLY A 234 2.75 6.88 -20.34
N CYS A 235 2.51 8.13 -20.02
CA CYS A 235 2.63 9.25 -20.97
C CYS A 235 3.35 10.44 -20.33
N ARG A 236 3.91 11.31 -21.17
CA ARG A 236 4.49 12.58 -20.71
C ARG A 236 3.36 13.57 -20.40
N LEU A 237 3.60 14.48 -19.45
CA LEU A 237 2.60 15.46 -19.01
C LEU A 237 2.10 16.37 -20.15
N ASP A 238 3.01 16.74 -21.09
CA ASP A 238 2.68 17.54 -22.26
C ASP A 238 1.66 16.84 -23.18
N LEU A 239 1.76 15.52 -23.34
CA LEU A 239 0.79 14.74 -24.14
C LEU A 239 -0.57 14.60 -23.45
N SER A 240 -0.60 14.51 -22.12
CA SER A 240 -1.86 14.44 -21.39
C SER A 240 -2.67 15.74 -21.51
N LEU A 241 -2.00 16.90 -21.49
CA LEU A 241 -2.64 18.21 -21.60
C LEU A 241 -3.26 18.46 -22.99
N ILE A 242 -2.67 17.96 -24.07
CA ILE A 242 -3.18 18.11 -25.44
C ILE A 242 -4.54 17.39 -25.60
N HIS A 243 -4.69 16.21 -25.02
CA HIS A 243 -5.93 15.43 -25.13
C HIS A 243 -7.07 15.92 -24.21
N ILE A 244 -6.75 16.66 -23.14
CA ILE A 244 -7.75 17.19 -22.21
C ILE A 244 -8.31 18.52 -22.70
N SER A 245 -7.52 19.34 -23.43
CA SER A 245 -7.89 20.70 -23.83
C SER A 245 -8.56 20.81 -25.20
N GLU A 246 -8.57 19.77 -26.03
CA GLU A 246 -9.28 19.77 -27.31
C GLU A 246 -10.43 18.75 -27.28
N PRO A 247 -11.71 19.20 -27.10
CA PRO A 247 -12.84 18.35 -27.45
C PRO A 247 -12.73 18.04 -28.96
N THR A 248 -12.78 16.74 -29.29
CA THR A 248 -12.79 16.23 -30.65
C THR A 248 -13.67 17.08 -31.54
N ARG A 249 -13.08 17.79 -32.51
CA ARG A 249 -13.86 18.42 -33.58
C ARG A 249 -14.54 17.30 -34.36
N PRO A 250 -15.86 17.31 -34.52
CA PRO A 250 -16.52 16.40 -35.42
C PRO A 250 -16.09 16.76 -36.85
N TYR A 251 -15.66 15.77 -37.61
CA TYR A 251 -15.45 15.86 -39.05
C TYR A 251 -16.78 16.02 -39.76
#